data_f3ef68f7d4ad9d66365468928e1257dd
#
_entry.id   f3ef68f7d4ad9d66365468928e1257dd
#
_cell.length_a   1.000
_cell.length_b   1.000
_cell.length_c   1.000
_cell.angle_alpha   90.00
_cell.angle_beta   90.00
_cell.angle_gamma   90.00
#
_symmetry.space_group_name_H-M   'P 1'
#
loop_
_entity.id
_entity.type
_entity.pdbx_description
1 polymer ?
#
loop_
_entity_poly.entity_id
_entity_poly.type
_entity_poly.pdbx_seq_one_letter_code
_entity_poly.pdbx_strand_id
1 'polypeptide(L)'
;MKKDTPWKVAVVGCGSFATGQYLPNISKTANAVLTAVCDIRTDVAEAACKRFGAKEWYGSVEELVEKGDFDIAIDAASIPAHDHINKTILSAGKHLFSQKPAALTVEDLTEQIEIAKKNHVKFACVPIHMITPDMLMAEQIIRDGGIGRVLSVKCVSTHGGPEYFQYRSADPSWFYEPGAGALFDMGVHALDKVTGIMGPAKSVYCLAATARKQRTCRSGAFDGKVIRTDYMPDTYYISLDFGDDRIGFVDTGFTQLATRCPPLEIFGEQGVISFKMHTNVWPAPEVYIDSPAIGMRGWITPMTWTKSTYTPNFTQCCPLADLVKAIENDTEPVLSPEHARHVLEIMCAIPLSIEQKKPIDLHTTFKPFI
;
A
#
# COMPACT_ATOMS: atom_id res chain seq x y z
N MET A 1 15.58 0.69 20.39
CA MET A 1 16.93 1.16 20.82
C MET A 1 17.47 2.17 19.82
N LYS A 2 17.71 3.42 20.24
CA LYS A 2 18.38 4.39 19.36
C LYS A 2 19.82 3.94 19.13
N LYS A 3 20.20 3.85 17.84
CA LYS A 3 21.60 3.62 17.44
C LYS A 3 22.29 4.97 17.26
N ASP A 4 23.56 5.07 17.69
CA ASP A 4 24.42 6.23 17.39
C ASP A 4 24.89 6.23 15.92
N THR A 5 24.76 5.08 15.23
CA THR A 5 25.10 4.91 13.82
C THR A 5 23.81 4.73 12.98
N PRO A 6 23.82 5.15 11.70
CA PRO A 6 22.67 4.93 10.81
C PRO A 6 22.28 3.44 10.69
N TRP A 7 20.98 3.18 10.53
CA TRP A 7 20.45 1.86 10.23
C TRP A 7 20.92 1.42 8.84
N LYS A 8 21.52 0.25 8.75
CA LYS A 8 22.02 -0.33 7.51
C LYS A 8 20.86 -0.96 6.76
N VAL A 9 20.67 -0.57 5.51
CA VAL A 9 19.54 -1.00 4.68
C VAL A 9 20.04 -1.79 3.49
N ALA A 10 19.44 -2.96 3.27
CA ALA A 10 19.55 -3.74 2.04
C ALA A 10 18.27 -3.62 1.21
N VAL A 11 18.37 -3.65 -0.12
CA VAL A 11 17.22 -3.68 -1.04
C VAL A 11 17.28 -4.95 -1.87
N VAL A 12 16.20 -5.74 -1.82
CA VAL A 12 16.03 -6.96 -2.61
C VAL A 12 15.05 -6.68 -3.75
N GLY A 13 15.49 -6.94 -5.00
CA GLY A 13 14.80 -6.53 -6.22
C GLY A 13 15.20 -5.11 -6.65
N CYS A 14 16.05 -5.03 -7.67
CA CYS A 14 16.57 -3.76 -8.23
C CYS A 14 15.84 -3.34 -9.51
N GLY A 15 14.55 -3.67 -9.61
CA GLY A 15 13.69 -3.31 -10.73
C GLY A 15 13.37 -1.81 -10.82
N SER A 16 12.52 -1.43 -11.78
CA SER A 16 12.18 -0.03 -12.07
C SER A 16 11.57 0.71 -10.86
N PHE A 17 10.79 0.01 -10.03
CA PHE A 17 10.20 0.63 -8.85
C PHE A 17 11.26 0.91 -7.78
N ALA A 18 12.12 -0.05 -7.47
CA ALA A 18 13.20 0.14 -6.51
C ALA A 18 14.17 1.24 -6.94
N THR A 19 14.60 1.23 -8.20
CA THR A 19 15.55 2.23 -8.76
C THR A 19 14.94 3.63 -8.90
N GLY A 20 13.63 3.73 -9.03
CA GLY A 20 12.90 5.00 -9.12
C GLY A 20 12.43 5.57 -7.79
N GLN A 21 12.09 4.71 -6.82
CA GLN A 21 11.41 5.13 -5.60
C GLN A 21 12.21 4.89 -4.31
N TYR A 22 12.89 3.76 -4.16
CA TYR A 22 13.57 3.41 -2.91
C TYR A 22 15.04 3.83 -2.90
N LEU A 23 15.84 3.26 -3.79
CA LEU A 23 17.28 3.47 -3.82
C LEU A 23 17.72 4.95 -3.82
N PRO A 24 17.09 5.87 -4.60
CA PRO A 24 17.47 7.28 -4.60
C PRO A 24 17.00 8.05 -3.34
N ASN A 25 16.18 7.44 -2.49
CA ASN A 25 15.54 8.11 -1.37
C ASN A 25 15.95 7.58 0.01
N ILE A 26 16.65 6.44 0.12
CA ILE A 26 17.13 5.89 1.41
C ILE A 26 17.97 6.92 2.16
N SER A 27 18.90 7.60 1.49
CA SER A 27 19.76 8.62 2.10
C SER A 27 19.02 9.87 2.59
N LYS A 28 17.74 10.04 2.16
CA LYS A 28 16.87 11.13 2.62
C LYS A 28 16.05 10.72 3.84
N THR A 29 16.08 9.44 4.20
CA THR A 29 15.42 8.91 5.39
C THR A 29 16.34 9.14 6.58
N ALA A 30 15.84 9.81 7.59
CA ALA A 30 16.63 10.08 8.79
C ALA A 30 17.20 8.79 9.39
N ASN A 31 18.49 8.81 9.69
CA ASN A 31 19.21 7.73 10.36
C ASN A 31 19.25 6.39 9.59
N ALA A 32 19.25 6.40 8.25
CA ALA A 32 19.35 5.18 7.42
C ALA A 32 20.37 5.33 6.28
N VAL A 33 21.09 4.26 5.95
CA VAL A 33 22.11 4.22 4.89
C VAL A 33 21.98 2.92 4.07
N LEU A 34 22.06 3.03 2.75
CA LEU A 34 22.12 1.88 1.84
C LEU A 34 23.47 1.17 1.99
N THR A 35 23.46 -0.11 2.33
CA THR A 35 24.70 -0.92 2.43
C THR A 35 24.75 -2.03 1.40
N ALA A 36 23.64 -2.66 1.04
CA ALA A 36 23.62 -3.77 0.12
C ALA A 36 22.43 -3.69 -0.85
N VAL A 37 22.59 -4.32 -2.01
CA VAL A 37 21.50 -4.59 -2.96
C VAL A 37 21.54 -6.04 -3.41
N CYS A 38 20.37 -6.62 -3.74
CA CYS A 38 20.25 -7.99 -4.18
C CYS A 38 19.27 -8.07 -5.36
N ASP A 39 19.63 -8.80 -6.41
CA ASP A 39 18.73 -9.15 -7.53
C ASP A 39 19.22 -10.47 -8.14
N ILE A 40 18.29 -11.35 -8.52
CA ILE A 40 18.62 -12.64 -9.17
C ILE A 40 19.37 -12.43 -10.49
N ARG A 41 19.19 -11.27 -11.12
CA ARG A 41 20.01 -10.81 -12.25
C ARG A 41 21.19 -10.05 -11.69
N THR A 42 22.32 -10.72 -11.60
CA THR A 42 23.55 -10.18 -10.99
C THR A 42 24.09 -8.92 -11.65
N ASP A 43 23.90 -8.79 -12.97
CA ASP A 43 24.22 -7.58 -13.73
C ASP A 43 23.40 -6.36 -13.30
N VAL A 44 22.11 -6.59 -12.97
CA VAL A 44 21.21 -5.55 -12.45
C VAL A 44 21.59 -5.16 -11.02
N ALA A 45 21.93 -6.16 -10.18
CA ALA A 45 22.38 -5.91 -8.81
C ALA A 45 23.70 -5.09 -8.80
N GLU A 46 24.68 -5.49 -9.61
CA GLU A 46 25.96 -4.79 -9.73
C GLU A 46 25.77 -3.34 -10.25
N ALA A 47 24.94 -3.15 -11.27
CA ALA A 47 24.64 -1.83 -11.81
C ALA A 47 23.95 -0.92 -10.77
N ALA A 48 22.98 -1.47 -10.00
CA ALA A 48 22.31 -0.74 -8.92
C ALA A 48 23.30 -0.38 -7.80
N CYS A 49 24.16 -1.31 -7.39
CA CYS A 49 25.21 -1.09 -6.40
C CYS A 49 26.09 0.10 -6.78
N LYS A 50 26.62 0.10 -8.00
CA LYS A 50 27.48 1.18 -8.53
C LYS A 50 26.74 2.52 -8.61
N ARG A 51 25.49 2.49 -9.11
CA ARG A 51 24.70 3.71 -9.34
C ARG A 51 24.27 4.41 -8.06
N PHE A 52 23.90 3.64 -7.03
CA PHE A 52 23.32 4.20 -5.79
C PHE A 52 24.29 4.16 -4.61
N GLY A 53 25.53 3.69 -4.81
CA GLY A 53 26.59 3.73 -3.82
C GLY A 53 26.41 2.72 -2.68
N ALA A 54 25.78 1.57 -2.93
CA ALA A 54 25.82 0.46 -2.01
C ALA A 54 27.26 -0.09 -1.92
N LYS A 55 27.60 -0.71 -0.78
CA LYS A 55 28.93 -1.31 -0.59
C LYS A 55 29.05 -2.68 -1.23
N GLU A 56 27.93 -3.42 -1.26
CA GLU A 56 27.90 -4.82 -1.62
C GLU A 56 26.68 -5.12 -2.50
N TRP A 57 26.78 -6.15 -3.31
CA TRP A 57 25.65 -6.70 -4.07
C TRP A 57 25.67 -8.22 -4.03
N TYR A 58 24.48 -8.83 -4.15
CA TYR A 58 24.25 -10.27 -4.02
C TYR A 58 23.30 -10.77 -5.10
N GLY A 59 23.47 -12.06 -5.48
CA GLY A 59 22.67 -12.73 -6.49
C GLY A 59 21.44 -13.47 -5.92
N SER A 60 21.37 -13.68 -4.60
CA SER A 60 20.23 -14.31 -3.94
C SER A 60 20.02 -13.75 -2.55
N VAL A 61 18.80 -13.90 -2.02
CA VAL A 61 18.46 -13.45 -0.68
C VAL A 61 19.18 -14.30 0.38
N GLU A 62 19.45 -15.57 0.12
CA GLU A 62 20.23 -16.47 0.99
C GLU A 62 21.64 -15.96 1.15
N GLU A 63 22.29 -15.60 0.04
CA GLU A 63 23.65 -15.04 0.08
C GLU A 63 23.67 -13.70 0.82
N LEU A 64 22.64 -12.85 0.59
CA LEU A 64 22.50 -11.58 1.28
C LEU A 64 22.37 -11.76 2.80
N VAL A 65 21.55 -12.69 3.29
CA VAL A 65 21.39 -12.89 4.74
C VAL A 65 22.58 -13.57 5.38
N GLU A 66 23.33 -14.42 4.65
CA GLU A 66 24.52 -15.09 5.13
C GLU A 66 25.73 -14.14 5.25
N LYS A 67 25.93 -13.23 4.28
CA LYS A 67 27.15 -12.45 4.13
C LYS A 67 26.98 -10.95 4.30
N GLY A 68 25.75 -10.44 4.06
CA GLY A 68 25.49 -9.00 4.01
C GLY A 68 25.47 -8.32 5.37
N ASP A 69 26.03 -7.12 5.42
CA ASP A 69 26.02 -6.26 6.60
C ASP A 69 24.84 -5.28 6.55
N PHE A 70 23.68 -5.72 7.05
CA PHE A 70 22.46 -4.91 7.10
C PHE A 70 21.60 -5.21 8.35
N ASP A 71 20.75 -4.25 8.72
CA ASP A 71 19.81 -4.34 9.83
C ASP A 71 18.37 -4.49 9.32
N ILE A 72 18.04 -3.78 8.23
CA ILE A 72 16.70 -3.67 7.64
C ILE A 72 16.78 -4.07 6.17
N ALA A 73 15.86 -4.90 5.71
CA ALA A 73 15.68 -5.15 4.29
C ALA A 73 14.43 -4.46 3.75
N ILE A 74 14.50 -4.00 2.49
CA ILE A 74 13.36 -3.60 1.69
C ILE A 74 13.15 -4.65 0.61
N ASP A 75 12.04 -5.38 0.65
CA ASP A 75 11.67 -6.28 -0.44
C ASP A 75 10.87 -5.50 -1.49
N ALA A 76 11.43 -5.37 -2.69
CA ALA A 76 10.88 -4.76 -3.88
C ALA A 76 10.93 -5.68 -5.10
N ALA A 77 11.01 -6.97 -4.87
CA ALA A 77 11.05 -8.01 -5.89
C ALA A 77 9.70 -8.16 -6.62
N SER A 78 9.53 -9.23 -7.37
CA SER A 78 8.25 -9.58 -7.99
C SER A 78 7.32 -10.28 -7.00
N ILE A 79 6.01 -10.10 -7.17
CA ILE A 79 4.98 -10.64 -6.27
C ILE A 79 5.18 -12.12 -5.92
N PRO A 80 5.45 -13.04 -6.88
CA PRO A 80 5.63 -14.46 -6.54
C PRO A 80 6.84 -14.76 -5.64
N ALA A 81 7.80 -13.85 -5.56
CA ALA A 81 9.03 -14.02 -4.76
C ALA A 81 8.91 -13.48 -3.33
N HIS A 82 7.91 -12.61 -3.05
CA HIS A 82 7.78 -11.93 -1.75
C HIS A 82 7.72 -12.90 -0.57
N ASP A 83 6.93 -13.97 -0.66
CA ASP A 83 6.79 -14.89 0.46
C ASP A 83 8.11 -15.52 0.87
N HIS A 84 8.84 -16.07 -0.08
CA HIS A 84 10.15 -16.68 0.15
C HIS A 84 11.19 -15.66 0.68
N ILE A 85 11.27 -14.49 0.06
CA ILE A 85 12.20 -13.43 0.46
C ILE A 85 11.90 -12.96 1.88
N ASN A 86 10.64 -12.66 2.16
CA ASN A 86 10.20 -12.18 3.46
C ASN A 86 10.49 -13.17 4.57
N LYS A 87 10.11 -14.45 4.39
CA LYS A 87 10.38 -15.52 5.36
C LYS A 87 11.88 -15.71 5.61
N THR A 88 12.72 -15.64 4.56
CA THR A 88 14.18 -15.75 4.67
C THR A 88 14.76 -14.60 5.49
N ILE A 89 14.39 -13.35 5.20
CA ILE A 89 14.88 -12.16 5.89
C ILE A 89 14.44 -12.16 7.37
N LEU A 90 13.14 -12.39 7.62
CA LEU A 90 12.58 -12.41 8.98
C LEU A 90 13.17 -13.54 9.82
N SER A 91 13.43 -14.73 9.22
CA SER A 91 14.07 -15.87 9.89
C SER A 91 15.52 -15.60 10.25
N ALA A 92 16.21 -14.77 9.48
CA ALA A 92 17.57 -14.31 9.78
C ALA A 92 17.64 -13.22 10.88
N GLY A 93 16.49 -12.88 11.50
CA GLY A 93 16.43 -11.86 12.57
C GLY A 93 16.64 -10.43 12.06
N LYS A 94 16.28 -10.15 10.82
CA LYS A 94 16.37 -8.81 10.22
C LYS A 94 15.00 -8.15 10.16
N HIS A 95 14.95 -6.83 10.37
CA HIS A 95 13.73 -6.06 10.17
C HIS A 95 13.38 -5.98 8.70
N LEU A 96 12.09 -5.91 8.38
CA LEU A 96 11.60 -5.97 7.01
C LEU A 96 10.58 -4.88 6.69
N PHE A 97 10.73 -4.28 5.52
CA PHE A 97 9.73 -3.49 4.84
C PHE A 97 9.41 -4.16 3.49
N SER A 98 8.19 -4.68 3.32
CA SER A 98 7.80 -5.42 2.12
C SER A 98 6.86 -4.64 1.21
N GLN A 99 7.06 -4.80 -0.11
CA GLN A 99 6.10 -4.36 -1.13
C GLN A 99 4.80 -5.18 -1.08
N LYS A 100 3.77 -4.60 -1.71
CA LYS A 100 2.43 -5.19 -1.81
C LYS A 100 2.27 -6.10 -3.04
N PRO A 101 1.49 -7.15 -2.88
CA PRO A 101 1.10 -7.79 -1.63
C PRO A 101 2.29 -8.54 -1.02
N ALA A 102 2.41 -8.51 0.30
CA ALA A 102 3.53 -9.19 0.98
C ALA A 102 3.47 -10.73 0.89
N ALA A 103 2.30 -11.27 0.57
CA ALA A 103 2.04 -12.68 0.24
C ALA A 103 0.81 -12.78 -0.68
N LEU A 104 0.56 -13.98 -1.23
CA LEU A 104 -0.62 -14.26 -2.05
C LEU A 104 -1.73 -14.97 -1.26
N THR A 105 -1.43 -15.52 -0.09
CA THR A 105 -2.38 -16.18 0.80
C THR A 105 -2.34 -15.57 2.20
N VAL A 106 -3.46 -15.69 2.92
CA VAL A 106 -3.58 -15.22 4.31
C VAL A 106 -2.68 -16.06 5.22
N GLU A 107 -2.56 -17.34 4.93
CA GLU A 107 -1.73 -18.29 5.64
C GLU A 107 -0.25 -17.91 5.59
N ASP A 108 0.26 -17.62 4.39
CA ASP A 108 1.67 -17.22 4.20
C ASP A 108 1.98 -15.91 4.93
N LEU A 109 1.11 -14.90 4.83
CA LEU A 109 1.34 -13.65 5.55
C LEU A 109 1.20 -13.82 7.07
N THR A 110 0.34 -14.75 7.52
CA THR A 110 0.25 -15.10 8.94
C THR A 110 1.55 -15.75 9.42
N GLU A 111 2.12 -16.67 8.66
CA GLU A 111 3.42 -17.27 8.97
C GLU A 111 4.55 -16.25 9.02
N GLN A 112 4.60 -15.31 8.07
CA GLN A 112 5.58 -14.21 8.08
C GLN A 112 5.46 -13.37 9.37
N ILE A 113 4.24 -13.05 9.80
CA ILE A 113 3.97 -12.31 11.05
C ILE A 113 4.48 -13.09 12.27
N GLU A 114 4.21 -14.39 12.31
CA GLU A 114 4.66 -15.26 13.41
C GLU A 114 6.20 -15.36 13.46
N ILE A 115 6.86 -15.49 12.31
CA ILE A 115 8.34 -15.49 12.21
C ILE A 115 8.89 -14.16 12.73
N ALA A 116 8.31 -13.01 12.33
CA ALA A 116 8.75 -11.71 12.80
C ALA A 116 8.63 -11.58 14.34
N LYS A 117 7.49 -11.99 14.90
CA LYS A 117 7.25 -11.99 16.36
C LYS A 117 8.23 -12.90 17.10
N LYS A 118 8.44 -14.12 16.61
CA LYS A 118 9.37 -15.10 17.20
C LYS A 118 10.81 -14.57 17.25
N ASN A 119 11.23 -13.86 16.22
CA ASN A 119 12.59 -13.32 16.10
C ASN A 119 12.72 -11.88 16.64
N HIS A 120 11.66 -11.32 17.23
CA HIS A 120 11.63 -9.98 17.82
C HIS A 120 12.05 -8.88 16.81
N VAL A 121 11.66 -9.03 15.54
CA VAL A 121 11.92 -8.04 14.50
C VAL A 121 10.64 -7.31 14.10
N LYS A 122 10.78 -6.07 13.65
CA LYS A 122 9.66 -5.28 13.15
C LYS A 122 9.46 -5.55 11.67
N PHE A 123 8.18 -5.66 11.29
CA PHE A 123 7.78 -5.94 9.93
C PHE A 123 6.73 -4.90 9.48
N ALA A 124 7.00 -4.19 8.40
CA ALA A 124 6.09 -3.21 7.79
C ALA A 124 5.71 -3.63 6.38
N CYS A 125 4.46 -3.36 6.00
CA CYS A 125 3.93 -3.64 4.66
C CYS A 125 3.30 -2.39 4.04
N VAL A 126 3.51 -2.19 2.73
CA VAL A 126 2.72 -1.20 1.98
C VAL A 126 1.33 -1.77 1.64
N PRO A 127 0.31 -0.95 1.38
CA PRO A 127 0.33 0.46 0.93
C PRO A 127 0.68 1.50 2.01
N ILE A 128 1.08 2.69 1.54
CA ILE A 128 1.61 3.77 2.40
C ILE A 128 0.55 4.72 2.95
N HIS A 129 -0.72 4.48 2.66
CA HIS A 129 -1.74 5.54 2.77
C HIS A 129 -1.94 6.04 4.19
N MET A 130 -1.80 5.18 5.20
CA MET A 130 -2.05 5.57 6.59
C MET A 130 -0.97 6.49 7.19
N ILE A 131 0.13 6.74 6.45
CA ILE A 131 1.19 7.68 6.85
C ILE A 131 1.30 8.89 5.91
N THR A 132 0.41 9.03 4.94
CA THR A 132 0.43 10.19 4.02
C THR A 132 -0.06 11.46 4.72
N PRO A 133 0.46 12.65 4.37
CA PRO A 133 0.12 13.89 5.04
C PRO A 133 -1.38 14.22 5.07
N ASP A 134 -2.08 13.95 3.98
CA ASP A 134 -3.52 14.16 3.85
C ASP A 134 -4.32 13.20 4.74
N MET A 135 -3.91 11.92 4.82
CA MET A 135 -4.53 10.92 5.68
C MET A 135 -4.29 11.24 7.17
N LEU A 136 -3.06 11.62 7.55
CA LEU A 136 -2.75 12.03 8.93
C LEU A 136 -3.57 13.26 9.35
N MET A 137 -3.86 14.18 8.42
CA MET A 137 -4.75 15.31 8.68
C MET A 137 -6.19 14.85 8.88
N ALA A 138 -6.69 13.94 8.03
CA ALA A 138 -8.04 13.39 8.18
C ALA A 138 -8.17 12.62 9.50
N GLU A 139 -7.18 11.81 9.87
CA GLU A 139 -7.12 11.13 11.16
C GLU A 139 -7.25 12.11 12.33
N GLN A 140 -6.47 13.20 12.31
CA GLN A 140 -6.52 14.22 13.35
C GLN A 140 -7.91 14.87 13.46
N ILE A 141 -8.52 15.22 12.31
CA ILE A 141 -9.87 15.81 12.28
C ILE A 141 -10.90 14.86 12.89
N ILE A 142 -10.81 13.56 12.57
CA ILE A 142 -11.73 12.54 13.11
C ILE A 142 -11.54 12.38 14.62
N ARG A 143 -10.28 12.25 15.08
CA ARG A 143 -9.95 12.12 16.51
C ARG A 143 -10.40 13.33 17.35
N ASP A 144 -10.33 14.53 16.78
CA ASP A 144 -10.79 15.76 17.41
C ASP A 144 -12.32 15.94 17.36
N GLY A 145 -13.06 14.97 16.79
CA GLY A 145 -14.51 14.99 16.68
C GLY A 145 -15.03 15.92 15.58
N GLY A 146 -14.17 16.38 14.66
CA GLY A 146 -14.52 17.41 13.66
C GLY A 146 -15.64 17.04 12.68
N ILE A 147 -15.95 15.73 12.53
CA ILE A 147 -17.08 15.25 11.71
C ILE A 147 -18.05 14.34 12.49
N GLY A 148 -17.86 14.22 13.81
CA GLY A 148 -18.60 13.27 14.64
C GLY A 148 -18.20 11.81 14.36
N ARG A 149 -19.06 10.85 14.73
CA ARG A 149 -18.82 9.42 14.47
C ARG A 149 -18.79 9.16 12.96
N VAL A 150 -17.78 8.43 12.50
CA VAL A 150 -17.71 8.01 11.09
C VAL A 150 -18.75 6.94 10.81
N LEU A 151 -19.61 7.20 9.81
CA LEU A 151 -20.73 6.34 9.42
C LEU A 151 -20.39 5.49 8.22
N SER A 152 -19.75 6.10 7.20
CA SER A 152 -19.39 5.40 5.99
C SER A 152 -18.18 6.02 5.30
N VAL A 153 -17.54 5.21 4.44
CA VAL A 153 -16.41 5.64 3.62
C VAL A 153 -16.61 5.18 2.18
N LYS A 154 -16.34 6.07 1.23
CA LYS A 154 -16.35 5.76 -0.21
C LYS A 154 -14.97 6.02 -0.80
N CYS A 155 -14.40 5.03 -1.48
CA CYS A 155 -13.10 5.14 -2.12
C CYS A 155 -13.18 4.74 -3.59
N VAL A 156 -12.52 5.53 -4.44
CA VAL A 156 -12.36 5.27 -5.88
C VAL A 156 -10.87 5.11 -6.17
N SER A 157 -10.46 3.95 -6.66
CA SER A 157 -9.09 3.64 -7.04
C SER A 157 -9.09 2.90 -8.37
N THR A 158 -9.05 3.65 -9.46
CA THR A 158 -9.23 3.12 -10.80
C THR A 158 -8.44 3.92 -11.83
N HIS A 159 -8.16 3.29 -12.98
CA HIS A 159 -7.63 3.93 -14.18
C HIS A 159 -7.97 3.12 -15.44
N GLY A 160 -7.53 3.59 -16.60
CA GLY A 160 -7.84 2.97 -17.91
C GLY A 160 -7.12 1.66 -18.21
N GLY A 161 -6.20 1.23 -17.34
CA GLY A 161 -5.36 0.05 -17.52
C GLY A 161 -3.87 0.40 -17.72
N PRO A 162 -2.95 -0.49 -17.33
CA PRO A 162 -1.51 -0.27 -17.46
C PRO A 162 -1.04 -0.16 -18.92
N GLU A 163 -1.67 -0.86 -19.84
CA GLU A 163 -1.43 -0.78 -21.28
C GLU A 163 -1.89 0.55 -21.90
N TYR A 164 -2.82 1.24 -21.23
CA TYR A 164 -3.32 2.53 -21.67
C TYR A 164 -2.37 3.68 -21.32
N PHE A 165 -1.87 3.69 -20.06
CA PHE A 165 -1.05 4.78 -19.55
C PHE A 165 0.44 4.57 -19.74
N GLN A 166 0.87 3.35 -19.98
CA GLN A 166 2.26 2.94 -20.18
C GLN A 166 3.25 3.63 -19.23
N TYR A 167 2.91 3.63 -17.95
CA TYR A 167 3.74 4.23 -16.89
C TYR A 167 4.97 3.39 -16.49
N ARG A 168 5.14 2.19 -17.10
CA ARG A 168 6.31 1.33 -16.92
C ARG A 168 6.92 0.97 -18.27
N SER A 169 8.23 0.78 -18.29
CA SER A 169 8.98 0.34 -19.48
C SER A 169 8.85 -1.15 -19.78
N ALA A 170 8.34 -1.94 -18.83
CA ALA A 170 8.14 -3.38 -18.97
C ALA A 170 6.84 -3.71 -19.72
N ASP A 171 6.79 -4.93 -20.27
CA ASP A 171 5.59 -5.48 -20.91
C ASP A 171 4.40 -5.46 -19.96
N PRO A 172 3.28 -4.78 -20.28
CA PRO A 172 2.15 -4.66 -19.37
C PRO A 172 1.31 -5.94 -19.22
N SER A 173 1.59 -6.98 -20.01
CA SER A 173 0.83 -8.24 -19.99
C SER A 173 0.79 -8.89 -18.61
N TRP A 174 1.85 -8.78 -17.82
CA TRP A 174 1.93 -9.39 -16.48
C TRP A 174 0.86 -8.86 -15.50
N PHE A 175 0.34 -7.64 -15.71
CA PHE A 175 -0.77 -7.12 -14.90
C PHE A 175 -2.08 -7.91 -15.05
N TYR A 176 -2.16 -8.78 -16.05
CA TYR A 176 -3.32 -9.59 -16.35
C TYR A 176 -3.07 -11.08 -16.09
N GLU A 177 -1.96 -11.43 -15.44
CA GLU A 177 -1.64 -12.79 -15.00
C GLU A 177 -2.30 -13.13 -13.66
N PRO A 178 -2.50 -14.41 -13.33
CA PRO A 178 -2.97 -14.84 -12.02
C PRO A 178 -2.14 -14.25 -10.86
N GLY A 179 -2.82 -13.75 -9.82
CA GLY A 179 -2.18 -13.06 -8.71
C GLY A 179 -1.87 -11.58 -8.95
N ALA A 180 -2.22 -11.05 -10.12
CA ALA A 180 -2.18 -9.65 -10.47
C ALA A 180 -3.61 -9.10 -10.72
N GLY A 181 -3.78 -8.21 -11.68
CA GLY A 181 -5.08 -7.66 -12.04
C GLY A 181 -5.46 -6.41 -11.26
N ALA A 182 -6.60 -5.84 -11.65
CA ALA A 182 -7.06 -4.56 -11.11
C ALA A 182 -7.29 -4.59 -9.60
N LEU A 183 -7.72 -5.74 -9.06
CA LEU A 183 -7.95 -5.89 -7.61
C LEU A 183 -6.63 -5.80 -6.83
N PHE A 184 -5.59 -6.52 -7.25
CA PHE A 184 -4.29 -6.54 -6.58
C PHE A 184 -3.42 -5.31 -6.87
N ASP A 185 -3.65 -4.63 -8.01
CA ASP A 185 -2.90 -3.42 -8.36
C ASP A 185 -3.53 -2.15 -7.78
N MET A 186 -4.83 -1.97 -7.96
CA MET A 186 -5.58 -0.76 -7.57
C MET A 186 -6.47 -0.97 -6.36
N GLY A 187 -7.15 -2.11 -6.27
CA GLY A 187 -8.08 -2.43 -5.17
C GLY A 187 -7.39 -2.47 -3.82
N VAL A 188 -6.18 -2.99 -3.74
CA VAL A 188 -5.36 -3.01 -2.53
C VAL A 188 -5.21 -1.62 -1.91
N HIS A 189 -5.03 -0.58 -2.72
CA HIS A 189 -4.88 0.80 -2.27
C HIS A 189 -6.17 1.39 -1.71
N ALA A 190 -7.31 1.04 -2.31
CA ALA A 190 -8.61 1.49 -1.81
C ALA A 190 -9.01 0.76 -0.53
N LEU A 191 -8.81 -0.56 -0.49
CA LEU A 191 -9.11 -1.37 0.68
C LEU A 191 -8.25 -0.96 1.89
N ASP A 192 -6.97 -0.67 1.69
CA ASP A 192 -6.08 -0.13 2.72
C ASP A 192 -6.62 1.16 3.34
N LYS A 193 -7.06 2.12 2.52
CA LYS A 193 -7.63 3.38 3.00
C LYS A 193 -8.94 3.17 3.77
N VAL A 194 -9.85 2.39 3.19
CA VAL A 194 -11.18 2.19 3.78
C VAL A 194 -11.08 1.44 5.11
N THR A 195 -10.31 0.36 5.18
CA THR A 195 -10.12 -0.39 6.43
C THR A 195 -9.25 0.35 7.42
N GLY A 196 -8.26 1.13 6.97
CA GLY A 196 -7.46 1.98 7.84
C GLY A 196 -8.30 3.03 8.59
N ILE A 197 -9.33 3.58 7.95
CA ILE A 197 -10.25 4.55 8.57
C ILE A 197 -11.31 3.86 9.43
N MET A 198 -11.91 2.79 8.93
CA MET A 198 -13.09 2.15 9.52
C MET A 198 -12.73 1.06 10.54
N GLY A 199 -11.47 0.58 10.53
CA GLY A 199 -11.04 -0.61 11.28
C GLY A 199 -11.28 -1.90 10.48
N PRO A 200 -11.15 -3.08 11.13
CA PRO A 200 -11.36 -4.35 10.46
C PRO A 200 -12.83 -4.54 10.04
N ALA A 201 -13.02 -4.91 8.76
CA ALA A 201 -14.32 -5.27 8.21
C ALA A 201 -14.75 -6.65 8.70
N LYS A 202 -16.05 -6.86 8.87
CA LYS A 202 -16.69 -8.13 9.28
C LYS A 202 -17.05 -9.01 8.09
N SER A 203 -17.46 -8.39 6.97
CA SER A 203 -17.76 -9.12 5.74
C SER A 203 -17.58 -8.27 4.49
N VAL A 204 -17.44 -8.94 3.35
CA VAL A 204 -17.31 -8.33 2.03
C VAL A 204 -18.33 -8.90 1.05
N TYR A 205 -18.92 -8.01 0.25
CA TYR A 205 -19.73 -8.37 -0.93
C TYR A 205 -19.20 -7.65 -2.16
N CYS A 206 -19.14 -8.34 -3.28
CA CYS A 206 -18.59 -7.78 -4.51
C CYS A 206 -19.39 -8.13 -5.75
N LEU A 207 -19.65 -7.12 -6.58
CA LEU A 207 -20.02 -7.28 -7.97
C LEU A 207 -18.81 -6.98 -8.84
N ALA A 208 -18.52 -7.87 -9.81
CA ALA A 208 -17.43 -7.67 -10.75
C ALA A 208 -17.82 -8.03 -12.18
N ALA A 209 -17.10 -7.43 -13.12
CA ALA A 209 -17.32 -7.67 -14.55
C ALA A 209 -15.99 -7.69 -15.30
N THR A 210 -15.93 -8.50 -16.36
CA THR A 210 -14.90 -8.45 -17.38
C THR A 210 -15.44 -7.61 -18.55
N ALA A 211 -15.35 -6.28 -18.44
CA ALA A 211 -15.93 -5.36 -19.40
C ALA A 211 -15.13 -5.33 -20.72
N ARG A 212 -13.81 -5.52 -20.64
CA ARG A 212 -12.91 -5.55 -21.80
C ARG A 212 -12.20 -6.89 -21.89
N LYS A 213 -12.57 -7.70 -22.87
CA LYS A 213 -11.99 -9.04 -23.10
C LYS A 213 -10.64 -9.01 -23.81
N GLN A 214 -10.32 -7.88 -24.43
CA GLN A 214 -9.05 -7.59 -25.08
C GLN A 214 -8.66 -6.15 -24.82
N ARG A 215 -7.37 -5.92 -24.71
CA ARG A 215 -6.76 -4.60 -24.49
C ARG A 215 -5.61 -4.43 -25.46
N THR A 216 -5.41 -3.21 -25.95
CA THR A 216 -4.33 -2.90 -26.88
C THR A 216 -3.44 -1.82 -26.29
N CYS A 217 -2.14 -2.09 -26.25
CA CYS A 217 -1.14 -1.10 -25.86
C CYS A 217 -1.17 0.07 -26.85
N ARG A 218 -1.11 1.28 -26.33
CA ARG A 218 -1.36 2.50 -27.14
C ARG A 218 -0.12 3.33 -27.41
N SER A 219 1.04 2.92 -26.94
CA SER A 219 2.29 3.66 -27.13
C SER A 219 3.52 2.85 -26.73
N GLY A 220 4.71 3.38 -27.03
CA GLY A 220 6.04 2.90 -26.63
C GLY A 220 6.46 1.58 -27.26
N ALA A 221 7.29 0.82 -26.55
CA ALA A 221 7.89 -0.41 -27.06
C ALA A 221 6.88 -1.53 -27.37
N PHE A 222 5.66 -1.43 -26.83
CA PHE A 222 4.59 -2.43 -26.98
C PHE A 222 3.39 -1.91 -27.75
N ASP A 223 3.51 -0.77 -28.44
CA ASP A 223 2.42 -0.18 -29.20
C ASP A 223 1.80 -1.18 -30.17
N GLY A 224 0.46 -1.25 -30.19
CA GLY A 224 -0.29 -2.22 -30.98
C GLY A 224 -0.36 -3.65 -30.43
N LYS A 225 0.37 -3.98 -29.36
CA LYS A 225 0.28 -5.31 -28.75
C LYS A 225 -1.11 -5.52 -28.15
N VAL A 226 -1.72 -6.66 -28.51
CA VAL A 226 -3.02 -7.09 -27.98
C VAL A 226 -2.81 -8.05 -26.83
N ILE A 227 -3.49 -7.78 -25.69
CA ILE A 227 -3.47 -8.59 -24.49
C ILE A 227 -4.89 -9.16 -24.30
N ARG A 228 -5.00 -10.47 -24.14
CA ARG A 228 -6.27 -11.12 -23.76
C ARG A 228 -6.51 -10.97 -22.28
N THR A 229 -7.74 -10.62 -21.88
CA THR A 229 -8.13 -10.33 -20.50
C THR A 229 -9.50 -10.91 -20.16
N ASP A 230 -10.01 -11.85 -20.97
CA ASP A 230 -11.34 -12.42 -20.86
C ASP A 230 -11.52 -13.40 -19.67
N TYR A 231 -10.46 -13.72 -18.96
CA TYR A 231 -10.44 -14.67 -17.88
C TYR A 231 -10.39 -14.04 -16.48
N MET A 232 -10.35 -12.70 -16.38
CA MET A 232 -10.35 -12.02 -15.08
C MET A 232 -11.22 -10.76 -15.12
N PRO A 233 -11.89 -10.42 -14.02
CA PRO A 233 -12.59 -9.15 -13.92
C PRO A 233 -11.65 -7.95 -14.02
N ASP A 234 -12.12 -6.88 -14.64
CA ASP A 234 -11.41 -5.62 -14.77
C ASP A 234 -12.16 -4.44 -14.14
N THR A 235 -13.31 -4.70 -13.54
CA THR A 235 -14.15 -3.73 -12.83
C THR A 235 -14.75 -4.40 -11.61
N TYR A 236 -14.65 -3.74 -10.43
CA TYR A 236 -15.13 -4.23 -9.15
C TYR A 236 -15.87 -3.12 -8.40
N TYR A 237 -17.06 -3.44 -7.90
CA TYR A 237 -17.80 -2.65 -6.91
C TYR A 237 -17.89 -3.48 -5.63
N ILE A 238 -17.20 -3.04 -4.59
CA ILE A 238 -17.02 -3.78 -3.35
C ILE A 238 -17.73 -3.06 -2.23
N SER A 239 -18.56 -3.77 -1.46
CA SER A 239 -19.20 -3.30 -0.24
C SER A 239 -18.59 -4.02 0.95
N LEU A 240 -18.28 -3.28 2.01
CA LEU A 240 -17.72 -3.78 3.26
C LEU A 240 -18.68 -3.45 4.42
N ASP A 241 -18.96 -4.44 5.26
CA ASP A 241 -19.66 -4.25 6.53
C ASP A 241 -18.65 -4.19 7.68
N PHE A 242 -18.70 -3.13 8.46
CA PHE A 242 -17.86 -2.95 9.65
C PHE A 242 -18.61 -3.22 10.96
N GLY A 243 -19.90 -3.54 10.86
CA GLY A 243 -20.80 -3.62 12.01
C GLY A 243 -21.18 -2.26 12.57
N ASP A 244 -22.06 -2.24 13.56
CA ASP A 244 -22.58 -1.03 14.19
C ASP A 244 -23.15 -0.03 13.16
N ASP A 245 -23.84 -0.57 12.14
CA ASP A 245 -24.44 0.17 11.02
C ASP A 245 -23.43 1.03 10.23
N ARG A 246 -22.17 0.59 10.16
CA ARG A 246 -21.11 1.27 9.40
C ARG A 246 -20.73 0.47 8.17
N ILE A 247 -20.65 1.15 7.02
CA ILE A 247 -20.37 0.52 5.72
C ILE A 247 -19.26 1.24 4.97
N GLY A 248 -18.55 0.46 4.14
CA GLY A 248 -17.55 0.98 3.18
C GLY A 248 -17.91 0.61 1.76
N PHE A 249 -17.55 1.46 0.81
CA PHE A 249 -17.72 1.21 -0.61
C PHE A 249 -16.42 1.48 -1.37
N VAL A 250 -16.03 0.55 -2.23
CA VAL A 250 -14.85 0.67 -3.09
C VAL A 250 -15.25 0.46 -4.55
N ASP A 251 -14.91 1.44 -5.38
CA ASP A 251 -14.94 1.36 -6.83
C ASP A 251 -13.50 1.22 -7.35
N THR A 252 -13.18 0.07 -7.93
CA THR A 252 -11.83 -0.20 -8.42
C THR A 252 -11.82 -0.96 -9.73
N GLY A 253 -10.81 -0.71 -10.57
CA GLY A 253 -10.75 -1.35 -11.87
C GLY A 253 -9.75 -0.74 -12.84
N PHE A 254 -9.74 -1.32 -14.05
CA PHE A 254 -8.96 -0.87 -15.21
C PHE A 254 -9.84 -0.36 -16.36
N THR A 255 -11.07 0.06 -16.09
CA THR A 255 -12.03 0.46 -17.14
C THR A 255 -12.34 1.95 -17.17
N GLN A 256 -12.08 2.65 -16.10
CA GLN A 256 -12.39 4.08 -16.00
C GLN A 256 -11.18 4.91 -16.44
N LEU A 257 -11.28 5.56 -17.57
CA LEU A 257 -10.21 6.43 -18.11
C LEU A 257 -10.04 7.72 -17.29
N ALA A 258 -11.14 8.20 -16.70
CA ALA A 258 -11.19 9.37 -15.84
C ALA A 258 -12.45 9.35 -14.97
N THR A 259 -12.40 10.04 -13.85
CA THR A 259 -13.55 10.27 -12.98
C THR A 259 -13.51 11.69 -12.40
N ARG A 260 -14.66 12.23 -12.03
CA ARG A 260 -14.80 13.45 -11.24
C ARG A 260 -15.10 13.17 -9.77
N CYS A 261 -15.27 11.88 -9.42
CA CYS A 261 -15.46 11.50 -8.02
C CYS A 261 -14.19 11.78 -7.23
N PRO A 262 -14.30 12.29 -5.99
CA PRO A 262 -13.17 12.33 -5.07
C PRO A 262 -12.56 10.93 -4.90
N PRO A 263 -11.23 10.81 -4.77
CA PRO A 263 -10.59 9.52 -4.58
C PRO A 263 -10.96 8.87 -3.25
N LEU A 264 -11.37 9.67 -2.26
CA LEU A 264 -11.79 9.21 -0.95
C LEU A 264 -12.72 10.23 -0.31
N GLU A 265 -13.86 9.78 0.22
CA GLU A 265 -14.79 10.57 1.03
C GLU A 265 -15.14 9.82 2.31
N ILE A 266 -15.08 10.52 3.44
CA ILE A 266 -15.38 10.00 4.77
C ILE A 266 -16.60 10.75 5.28
N PHE A 267 -17.69 10.04 5.52
CA PHE A 267 -18.97 10.61 5.96
C PHE A 267 -19.16 10.38 7.45
N GLY A 268 -19.24 11.46 8.20
CA GLY A 268 -19.55 11.46 9.62
C GLY A 268 -20.92 12.02 9.91
N GLU A 269 -21.37 11.92 11.18
CA GLU A 269 -22.67 12.43 11.64
C GLU A 269 -22.81 13.95 11.52
N GLN A 270 -21.67 14.67 11.55
CA GLN A 270 -21.65 16.13 11.63
C GLN A 270 -20.86 16.79 10.49
N GLY A 271 -20.30 16.00 9.57
CA GLY A 271 -19.51 16.53 8.49
C GLY A 271 -18.99 15.48 7.54
N VAL A 272 -18.26 15.94 6.52
CA VAL A 272 -17.65 15.09 5.50
C VAL A 272 -16.21 15.51 5.29
N ILE A 273 -15.30 14.55 5.14
CA ILE A 273 -13.92 14.81 4.65
C ILE A 273 -13.83 14.30 3.23
N SER A 274 -13.45 15.18 2.29
CA SER A 274 -13.30 14.86 0.86
C SER A 274 -11.87 15.11 0.40
N PHE A 275 -11.23 14.07 -0.13
CA PHE A 275 -9.86 14.13 -0.63
C PHE A 275 -9.83 14.64 -2.06
N LYS A 276 -8.77 15.35 -2.40
CA LYS A 276 -8.55 15.87 -3.76
C LYS A 276 -7.69 14.92 -4.57
N MET A 277 -8.00 14.81 -5.86
CA MET A 277 -7.07 14.17 -6.80
C MET A 277 -5.74 14.91 -6.81
N HIS A 278 -4.65 14.17 -6.74
CA HIS A 278 -3.30 14.72 -6.83
C HIS A 278 -2.38 13.78 -7.63
N THR A 279 -1.30 14.31 -8.15
CA THR A 279 -0.30 13.54 -8.90
C THR A 279 1.02 13.40 -8.15
N ASN A 280 1.51 14.46 -7.49
CA ASN A 280 2.82 14.50 -6.84
C ASN A 280 2.84 15.26 -5.52
N VAL A 281 1.69 15.73 -5.05
CA VAL A 281 1.53 16.48 -3.80
C VAL A 281 0.39 15.87 -3.00
N TRP A 282 0.41 16.05 -1.69
CA TRP A 282 -0.61 15.57 -0.77
C TRP A 282 -1.41 16.79 -0.26
N PRO A 283 -2.39 17.28 -1.04
CA PRO A 283 -3.14 18.47 -0.65
C PRO A 283 -4.02 18.16 0.55
N ALA A 284 -4.20 19.18 1.39
CA ALA A 284 -5.16 19.07 2.48
C ALA A 284 -6.55 18.67 1.94
N PRO A 285 -7.25 17.72 2.58
CA PRO A 285 -8.62 17.40 2.22
C PRO A 285 -9.53 18.57 2.48
N GLU A 286 -10.67 18.65 1.80
CA GLU A 286 -11.75 19.56 2.13
C GLU A 286 -12.64 18.94 3.19
N VAL A 287 -13.15 19.78 4.11
CA VAL A 287 -14.05 19.35 5.17
C VAL A 287 -15.36 20.10 5.05
N TYR A 288 -16.46 19.38 4.91
CA TYR A 288 -17.80 19.98 5.06
C TYR A 288 -18.17 19.98 6.53
N ILE A 289 -18.52 21.14 7.03
CA ILE A 289 -18.97 21.34 8.41
C ILE A 289 -20.43 21.79 8.39
N ASP A 290 -21.24 21.20 9.24
CA ASP A 290 -22.55 21.70 9.60
C ASP A 290 -22.58 21.90 11.12
N SER A 291 -22.24 23.10 11.56
CA SER A 291 -22.16 23.45 12.98
C SER A 291 -23.10 24.63 13.31
N PRO A 292 -24.36 24.33 13.69
CA PRO A 292 -25.31 25.36 14.11
C PRO A 292 -24.82 26.22 15.28
N ALA A 293 -24.03 25.63 16.17
CA ALA A 293 -23.51 26.33 17.37
C ALA A 293 -22.65 27.56 17.06
N ILE A 294 -21.96 27.55 15.91
CA ILE A 294 -21.13 28.67 15.46
C ILE A 294 -21.66 29.32 14.17
N GLY A 295 -22.86 28.89 13.72
CA GLY A 295 -23.51 29.42 12.53
C GLY A 295 -22.75 29.10 11.22
N MET A 296 -21.92 28.08 11.19
CA MET A 296 -21.15 27.71 10.01
C MET A 296 -21.73 26.47 9.32
N ARG A 297 -21.91 26.59 8.00
CA ARG A 297 -22.24 25.47 7.10
C ARG A 297 -21.50 25.65 5.78
N GLY A 298 -20.76 24.65 5.35
CA GLY A 298 -20.08 24.66 4.05
C GLY A 298 -18.75 23.93 4.02
N TRP A 299 -18.13 23.94 2.85
CA TRP A 299 -16.82 23.36 2.64
C TRP A 299 -15.72 24.32 3.08
N ILE A 300 -14.75 23.81 3.83
CA ILE A 300 -13.53 24.53 4.23
C ILE A 300 -12.31 23.71 3.88
N THR A 301 -11.20 24.36 3.63
CA THR A 301 -9.89 23.72 3.57
C THR A 301 -9.19 23.98 4.91
N PRO A 302 -8.87 22.93 5.71
CA PRO A 302 -8.18 23.10 6.98
C PRO A 302 -6.82 23.75 6.78
N MET A 303 -6.40 24.60 7.71
CA MET A 303 -5.04 25.14 7.70
C MET A 303 -4.02 24.10 8.18
N THR A 304 -2.93 23.94 7.43
CA THR A 304 -1.84 22.98 7.73
C THR A 304 -0.89 23.54 8.78
N TRP A 305 -1.36 23.74 10.00
CA TRP A 305 -0.52 24.31 11.08
C TRP A 305 -0.10 23.30 12.15
N THR A 306 -0.40 22.03 11.97
CA THR A 306 0.09 20.98 12.87
C THR A 306 1.51 20.58 12.48
N LYS A 307 2.42 20.62 13.42
CA LYS A 307 3.85 20.24 13.25
C LYS A 307 4.08 18.85 12.68
N SER A 308 3.05 18.00 12.64
CA SER A 308 3.16 16.59 12.25
C SER A 308 2.77 16.29 10.80
N THR A 309 2.08 17.20 10.10
CA THR A 309 1.44 16.89 8.81
C THR A 309 2.19 17.40 7.58
N TYR A 310 3.14 18.30 7.75
CA TYR A 310 3.95 18.78 6.63
C TYR A 310 5.29 18.06 6.58
N THR A 311 5.39 17.06 5.71
CA THR A 311 6.67 16.43 5.36
C THR A 311 7.04 16.91 3.96
N PRO A 312 7.88 17.96 3.81
CA PRO A 312 8.18 18.54 2.51
C PRO A 312 8.83 17.58 1.51
N ASN A 313 9.32 16.46 1.98
CA ASN A 313 9.99 15.43 1.19
C ASN A 313 9.33 14.05 1.33
N PHE A 314 7.99 13.98 1.41
CA PHE A 314 7.29 12.71 1.43
C PHE A 314 7.55 11.94 0.14
N THR A 315 8.08 10.73 0.25
CA THR A 315 8.39 9.83 -0.87
C THR A 315 7.84 8.44 -0.61
N GLN A 316 7.81 7.58 -1.61
CA GLN A 316 7.47 6.17 -1.46
C GLN A 316 8.44 5.41 -0.52
N CYS A 317 9.56 6.02 -0.13
CA CYS A 317 10.50 5.49 0.84
C CYS A 317 10.15 5.85 2.31
N CYS A 318 9.14 6.70 2.55
CA CYS A 318 8.72 7.09 3.91
C CYS A 318 8.33 5.91 4.83
N PRO A 319 7.83 4.76 4.34
CA PRO A 319 7.65 3.57 5.17
C PRO A 319 8.91 3.11 5.91
N LEU A 320 10.09 3.33 5.31
CA LEU A 320 11.36 3.06 6.00
C LEU A 320 11.52 3.95 7.24
N ALA A 321 11.11 5.21 7.19
CA ALA A 321 11.16 6.12 8.34
C ALA A 321 10.17 5.69 9.44
N ASP A 322 8.98 5.22 9.06
CA ASP A 322 8.00 4.64 10.00
C ASP A 322 8.56 3.40 10.70
N LEU A 323 9.14 2.48 9.92
CA LEU A 323 9.77 1.27 10.44
C LEU A 323 10.95 1.59 11.37
N VAL A 324 11.85 2.49 10.99
CA VAL A 324 12.98 2.93 11.83
C VAL A 324 12.47 3.51 13.15
N LYS A 325 11.46 4.38 13.10
CA LYS A 325 10.82 4.95 14.29
C LYS A 325 10.21 3.87 15.18
N ALA A 326 9.57 2.87 14.61
CA ALA A 326 9.01 1.74 15.33
C ALA A 326 10.11 0.92 16.04
N ILE A 327 11.22 0.63 15.36
CA ILE A 327 12.38 -0.07 15.93
C ILE A 327 13.01 0.72 17.08
N GLU A 328 13.25 2.02 16.89
CA GLU A 328 13.90 2.88 17.90
C GLU A 328 13.09 3.04 19.18
N ASN A 329 11.76 3.09 19.06
CA ASN A 329 10.85 3.28 20.18
C ASN A 329 10.24 1.97 20.73
N ASP A 330 10.60 0.83 20.14
CA ASP A 330 10.00 -0.48 20.42
C ASP A 330 8.48 -0.48 20.36
N THR A 331 7.95 0.12 19.29
CA THR A 331 6.52 0.15 18.97
C THR A 331 6.25 -0.67 17.71
N GLU A 332 4.98 -0.93 17.41
CA GLU A 332 4.62 -1.47 16.10
C GLU A 332 4.64 -0.36 15.03
N PRO A 333 5.05 -0.67 13.79
CA PRO A 333 4.97 0.28 12.68
C PRO A 333 3.50 0.62 12.39
N VAL A 334 3.26 1.84 11.92
CA VAL A 334 1.91 2.26 11.48
C VAL A 334 1.44 1.38 10.33
N LEU A 335 2.33 1.08 9.38
CA LEU A 335 2.05 0.18 8.26
C LEU A 335 2.20 -1.29 8.70
N SER A 336 1.33 -1.74 9.61
CA SER A 336 1.43 -3.06 10.22
C SER A 336 1.12 -4.20 9.26
N PRO A 337 1.79 -5.34 9.38
CA PRO A 337 1.50 -6.51 8.54
C PRO A 337 0.14 -7.13 8.87
N GLU A 338 -0.40 -6.94 10.08
CA GLU A 338 -1.75 -7.36 10.44
C GLU A 338 -2.81 -6.62 9.62
N HIS A 339 -2.65 -5.31 9.38
CA HIS A 339 -3.53 -4.55 8.50
C HIS A 339 -3.41 -5.06 7.05
N ALA A 340 -2.19 -5.24 6.55
CA ALA A 340 -1.94 -5.80 5.22
C ALA A 340 -2.58 -7.19 5.05
N ARG A 341 -2.53 -8.05 6.10
CA ARG A 341 -3.18 -9.37 6.12
C ARG A 341 -4.69 -9.26 6.02
N HIS A 342 -5.30 -8.32 6.73
CA HIS A 342 -6.75 -8.10 6.64
C HIS A 342 -7.17 -7.64 5.24
N VAL A 343 -6.43 -6.73 4.64
CA VAL A 343 -6.64 -6.30 3.24
C VAL A 343 -6.49 -7.48 2.28
N LEU A 344 -5.49 -8.34 2.49
CA LEU A 344 -5.28 -9.54 1.68
C LEU A 344 -6.44 -10.53 1.83
N GLU A 345 -6.96 -10.75 3.05
CA GLU A 345 -8.14 -11.59 3.28
C GLU A 345 -9.36 -11.09 2.50
N ILE A 346 -9.61 -9.78 2.53
CA ILE A 346 -10.68 -9.18 1.73
C ILE A 346 -10.49 -9.49 0.24
N MET A 347 -9.28 -9.30 -0.29
CA MET A 347 -8.98 -9.58 -1.69
C MET A 347 -9.16 -11.06 -2.04
N CYS A 348 -8.79 -11.98 -1.15
CA CYS A 348 -8.99 -13.41 -1.32
C CYS A 348 -10.48 -13.84 -1.20
N ALA A 349 -11.28 -13.12 -0.40
CA ALA A 349 -12.71 -13.39 -0.23
C ALA A 349 -13.56 -12.87 -1.40
N ILE A 350 -13.09 -11.87 -2.14
CA ILE A 350 -13.85 -11.27 -3.27
C ILE A 350 -14.19 -12.30 -4.36
N PRO A 351 -13.30 -13.16 -4.86
CA PRO A 351 -13.66 -14.19 -5.83
C PRO A 351 -14.78 -15.13 -5.33
N LEU A 352 -14.76 -15.49 -4.04
CA LEU A 352 -15.80 -16.33 -3.43
C LEU A 352 -17.13 -15.58 -3.36
N SER A 353 -17.11 -14.28 -3.05
CA SER A 353 -18.32 -13.45 -3.04
C SER A 353 -18.97 -13.36 -4.43
N ILE A 354 -18.15 -13.19 -5.47
CA ILE A 354 -18.61 -13.14 -6.87
C ILE A 354 -19.23 -14.48 -7.29
N GLU A 355 -18.56 -15.61 -6.99
CA GLU A 355 -19.03 -16.94 -7.34
C GLU A 355 -20.33 -17.30 -6.60
N GLN A 356 -20.36 -17.07 -5.27
CA GLN A 356 -21.48 -17.46 -4.41
C GLN A 356 -22.61 -16.42 -4.42
N LYS A 357 -22.39 -15.22 -4.96
CA LYS A 357 -23.34 -14.10 -5.01
C LYS A 357 -23.90 -13.75 -3.61
N LYS A 358 -23.05 -13.81 -2.59
CA LYS A 358 -23.40 -13.49 -1.20
C LYS A 358 -22.22 -12.82 -0.47
N PRO A 359 -22.47 -12.15 0.66
CA PRO A 359 -21.40 -11.70 1.55
C PRO A 359 -20.55 -12.87 2.05
N ILE A 360 -19.24 -12.62 2.22
CA ILE A 360 -18.28 -13.55 2.81
C ILE A 360 -17.76 -12.93 4.10
N ASP A 361 -17.83 -13.71 5.18
CA ASP A 361 -17.32 -13.29 6.49
C ASP A 361 -15.79 -13.25 6.49
N LEU A 362 -15.24 -12.29 7.25
CA LEU A 362 -13.81 -12.05 7.41
C LEU A 362 -13.40 -12.36 8.85
N HIS A 363 -12.22 -12.93 9.04
CA HIS A 363 -11.78 -13.48 10.33
C HIS A 363 -10.52 -12.82 10.87
N THR A 364 -9.68 -12.23 10.01
CA THR A 364 -8.49 -11.53 10.46
C THR A 364 -8.85 -10.17 11.07
N THR A 365 -7.99 -9.69 11.93
CA THR A 365 -8.15 -8.39 12.59
C THR A 365 -6.82 -7.68 12.71
N PHE A 366 -6.86 -6.39 12.99
CA PHE A 366 -5.71 -5.54 13.30
C PHE A 366 -6.12 -4.45 14.27
N LYS A 367 -5.14 -3.75 14.85
CA LYS A 367 -5.41 -2.62 15.74
C LYS A 367 -5.86 -1.42 14.89
N PRO A 368 -7.07 -0.87 15.08
CA PRO A 368 -7.54 0.29 14.34
C PRO A 368 -6.59 1.50 14.49
N PHE A 369 -6.49 2.31 13.44
CA PHE A 369 -5.70 3.54 13.45
C PHE A 369 -6.47 4.71 14.11
N ILE A 370 -7.79 4.72 13.97
CA ILE A 370 -8.70 5.77 14.44
C ILE A 370 -9.65 5.22 15.50
#